data_4f948a4da5df64cff4a12cec96aff983
#
_entry.id   4f948a4da5df64cff4a12cec96aff983
#
_cell.length_a   1.000
_cell.length_b   1.000
_cell.length_c   1.000
_cell.angle_alpha   90.00
_cell.angle_beta   90.00
_cell.angle_gamma   90.00
#
_symmetry.space_group_name_H-M   'P 1'
#
loop_
_entity.id
_entity.type
_entity.pdbx_description
1 polymer ?
#
loop_
_entity_poly.entity_id
_entity_poly.type
_entity_poly.pdbx_seq_one_letter_code
_entity_poly.pdbx_strand_id
1 'polypeptide(L)'
;MFSEKHVRLFTETRTCFSKDFSYLCPMEKTKRYYEYGKFLRERFDHKVQKISINAGFTCPNRDGSKGWGGCTYCNNQTFSPEYCHTEKSVTEQLEEGVRFFSRKYSDMRYLAYFQAYTNTYDRLDSLIRKYEEALAYPGVEGLIVGTRPDCMPEDLLDYLAELSLRKFVMIEYGLESTLDKTLVRINRGHTHEESESAIRRTAAKGIYTGAHLILGLPGESRDDILHHADVLSRLPITTLKLHQLQLIRNTRMAKEFKEDPSDFHLYTADEYIELVIDFIERLNPSIVVERFVSQSPKELLIAPDWGLKNFEFTAKVNKRIEERDTRQGRLFQV
;
A
#
# COMPACT_ATOMS: atom_id res chain seq x y z
N MET A 1 13.86 47.07 -35.12
CA MET A 1 14.98 46.33 -35.71
C MET A 1 15.48 45.37 -34.66
N PHE A 2 14.84 44.20 -34.57
CA PHE A 2 15.41 42.99 -33.97
C PHE A 2 14.60 41.77 -34.39
N SER A 3 15.33 40.79 -34.81
CA SER A 3 15.04 39.62 -35.62
C SER A 3 14.33 38.52 -34.85
N GLU A 4 13.28 37.96 -35.49
CA GLU A 4 12.69 36.65 -35.19
C GLU A 4 13.69 35.53 -35.47
N LYS A 5 13.82 34.56 -34.54
CA LYS A 5 14.44 33.26 -34.81
C LYS A 5 13.57 32.12 -34.27
N HIS A 6 12.88 31.52 -35.20
CA HIS A 6 12.55 30.10 -35.43
C HIS A 6 12.74 29.11 -34.28
N VAL A 7 11.59 28.63 -33.82
CA VAL A 7 11.43 27.32 -33.15
C VAL A 7 11.31 26.25 -34.24
N ARG A 8 12.26 25.35 -34.36
CA ARG A 8 12.19 24.16 -35.19
C ARG A 8 11.66 23.00 -34.34
N LEU A 9 10.48 22.52 -34.72
CA LEU A 9 9.98 21.18 -34.35
C LEU A 9 10.88 20.13 -35.04
N PHE A 10 11.45 19.23 -34.25
CA PHE A 10 12.02 17.98 -34.75
C PHE A 10 10.99 16.85 -34.58
N THR A 11 10.33 16.50 -35.66
CA THR A 11 9.70 15.22 -35.85
C THR A 11 10.74 14.29 -36.48
N GLU A 12 11.35 13.41 -35.72
CA GLU A 12 12.12 12.31 -36.28
C GLU A 12 11.32 11.02 -36.24
N THR A 13 10.75 10.67 -37.39
CA THR A 13 10.33 9.32 -37.73
C THR A 13 11.57 8.46 -37.95
N ARG A 14 11.89 7.59 -37.01
CA ARG A 14 12.87 6.50 -37.26
C ARG A 14 12.20 5.38 -38.04
N THR A 15 12.44 5.36 -39.35
CA THR A 15 12.24 4.16 -40.20
C THR A 15 13.38 3.20 -39.94
N CYS A 16 13.07 2.08 -39.31
CA CYS A 16 13.97 0.92 -39.25
C CYS A 16 13.75 0.04 -40.48
N PHE A 17 14.68 0.07 -41.46
CA PHE A 17 14.84 -0.97 -42.46
C PHE A 17 15.91 -1.94 -41.98
N SER A 18 15.54 -3.18 -41.67
CA SER A 18 16.38 -4.36 -41.93
C SER A 18 15.57 -5.65 -41.79
N LYS A 19 15.96 -6.60 -42.62
CA LYS A 19 15.32 -7.85 -42.98
C LYS A 19 15.15 -8.82 -41.81
N ASP A 20 14.01 -9.52 -41.86
CA ASP A 20 13.75 -10.86 -41.32
C ASP A 20 14.28 -11.21 -39.92
N PHE A 21 13.45 -10.93 -38.91
CA PHE A 21 13.20 -11.84 -37.80
C PHE A 21 11.89 -11.40 -37.15
N SER A 22 10.81 -12.11 -37.50
CA SER A 22 9.51 -11.98 -36.86
C SER A 22 9.53 -12.62 -35.47
N TYR A 23 10.28 -12.05 -34.53
CA TYR A 23 9.95 -12.21 -33.13
C TYR A 23 8.79 -11.23 -32.88
N LEU A 24 7.58 -11.75 -32.91
CA LEU A 24 6.44 -11.13 -32.25
C LEU A 24 6.85 -10.88 -30.80
N CYS A 25 7.30 -9.67 -30.51
CA CYS A 25 7.34 -9.16 -29.15
C CYS A 25 5.91 -9.35 -28.64
N PRO A 26 5.65 -10.16 -27.61
CA PRO A 26 4.30 -10.29 -27.09
C PRO A 26 3.89 -8.88 -26.73
N MET A 27 2.86 -8.34 -27.40
CA MET A 27 2.25 -7.09 -26.99
C MET A 27 1.92 -7.26 -25.51
N GLU A 28 2.59 -6.50 -24.65
CA GLU A 28 2.35 -6.52 -23.21
C GLU A 28 0.86 -6.24 -23.05
N LYS A 29 0.07 -7.25 -22.69
CA LYS A 29 -1.37 -7.11 -22.52
C LYS A 29 -1.57 -5.98 -21.51
N THR A 30 -2.08 -4.86 -21.96
CA THR A 30 -2.34 -3.70 -21.10
C THR A 30 -3.28 -4.15 -20.00
N LYS A 31 -2.82 -4.13 -18.76
CA LYS A 31 -3.65 -4.49 -17.61
C LYS A 31 -4.85 -3.56 -17.52
N ARG A 32 -5.97 -4.12 -17.13
CA ARG A 32 -7.25 -3.43 -17.06
C ARG A 32 -7.44 -2.60 -15.78
N TYR A 33 -6.37 -2.45 -15.01
CA TYR A 33 -6.30 -1.53 -13.86
C TYR A 33 -4.88 -0.92 -13.77
N TYR A 34 -4.75 0.19 -13.09
CA TYR A 34 -3.46 0.85 -12.87
C TYR A 34 -2.68 0.11 -11.79
N GLU A 35 -1.73 -0.73 -12.22
CA GLU A 35 -0.93 -1.56 -11.33
C GLU A 35 0.29 -0.82 -10.75
N TYR A 36 0.69 -1.20 -9.55
CA TYR A 36 1.83 -0.62 -8.84
C TYR A 36 3.16 -0.78 -9.60
N GLY A 37 3.36 -1.91 -10.29
CA GLY A 37 4.56 -2.11 -11.10
C GLY A 37 4.68 -1.10 -12.24
N LYS A 38 3.56 -0.71 -12.89
CA LYS A 38 3.53 0.35 -13.89
C LYS A 38 3.84 1.70 -13.26
N PHE A 39 3.22 2.03 -12.12
CA PHE A 39 3.47 3.25 -11.37
C PHE A 39 4.96 3.44 -11.02
N LEU A 40 5.66 2.37 -10.60
CA LEU A 40 7.09 2.43 -10.32
C LEU A 40 7.92 2.62 -11.59
N ARG A 41 7.61 1.92 -12.69
CA ARG A 41 8.31 2.09 -13.99
C ARG A 41 8.17 3.49 -14.59
N GLU A 42 7.12 4.21 -14.28
CA GLU A 42 6.91 5.60 -14.72
C GLU A 42 7.75 6.60 -13.92
N ARG A 43 8.35 6.20 -12.80
CA ARG A 43 9.10 7.06 -11.86
C ARG A 43 10.56 6.68 -11.71
N PHE A 44 10.89 5.45 -12.00
CA PHE A 44 12.23 4.92 -11.90
C PHE A 44 12.61 4.24 -13.21
N ASP A 45 13.79 4.52 -13.72
CA ASP A 45 14.37 3.91 -14.93
C ASP A 45 14.98 2.52 -14.67
N HIS A 46 14.95 2.08 -13.41
CA HIS A 46 15.47 0.81 -12.91
C HIS A 46 14.43 0.09 -12.03
N LYS A 47 14.72 -1.16 -11.70
CA LYS A 47 13.88 -1.94 -10.77
C LYS A 47 14.04 -1.44 -9.35
N VAL A 48 12.91 -1.24 -8.68
CA VAL A 48 12.85 -0.82 -7.29
C VAL A 48 12.15 -1.89 -6.44
N GLN A 49 12.71 -2.18 -5.28
CA GLN A 49 12.19 -3.14 -4.30
C GLN A 49 11.97 -2.47 -2.94
N LYS A 50 10.81 -2.70 -2.34
CA LYS A 50 10.56 -2.30 -0.94
C LYS A 50 11.32 -3.22 0.01
N ILE A 51 12.09 -2.65 0.93
CA ILE A 51 12.73 -3.34 2.04
C ILE A 51 12.02 -2.95 3.32
N SER A 52 11.39 -3.91 3.98
CA SER A 52 10.67 -3.68 5.24
C SER A 52 11.63 -3.37 6.37
N ILE A 53 11.25 -2.42 7.22
CA ILE A 53 12.00 -1.97 8.40
C ILE A 53 11.05 -1.94 9.60
N ASN A 54 11.50 -2.52 10.71
CA ASN A 54 10.88 -2.37 12.01
C ASN A 54 11.80 -1.49 12.88
N ALA A 55 11.50 -0.20 12.94
CA ALA A 55 12.33 0.77 13.64
C ALA A 55 12.04 0.88 15.16
N GLY A 56 11.27 -0.05 15.71
CA GLY A 56 10.97 -0.12 17.15
C GLY A 56 9.94 0.92 17.62
N PHE A 57 9.15 1.48 16.72
CA PHE A 57 8.07 2.38 17.10
C PHE A 57 6.93 1.64 17.81
N THR A 58 6.12 2.37 18.56
CA THR A 58 4.91 1.87 19.21
C THR A 58 3.64 2.37 18.51
N CYS A 59 2.50 2.21 19.16
CA CYS A 59 1.22 2.66 18.65
C CYS A 59 0.40 3.28 19.79
N PRO A 60 -0.17 4.49 19.62
CA PRO A 60 -0.94 5.17 20.67
C PRO A 60 -2.20 4.40 21.10
N ASN A 61 -2.65 3.45 20.27
CA ASN A 61 -3.74 2.55 20.60
C ASN A 61 -3.29 1.32 21.45
N ARG A 62 -2.02 1.26 21.84
CA ARG A 62 -1.42 0.20 22.66
C ARG A 62 -0.79 0.68 23.95
N ASP A 63 -0.19 1.88 23.94
CA ASP A 63 0.56 2.44 25.07
C ASP A 63 -0.31 3.26 26.04
N GLY A 64 -1.60 3.36 25.76
CA GLY A 64 -2.57 4.09 26.59
C GLY A 64 -2.78 5.54 26.21
N SER A 65 -2.04 6.09 25.26
CA SER A 65 -2.20 7.50 24.86
C SER A 65 -3.56 7.77 24.20
N LYS A 66 -4.07 6.82 23.41
CA LYS A 66 -5.42 6.84 22.83
C LYS A 66 -6.25 5.62 23.22
N GLY A 67 -5.62 4.50 23.49
CA GLY A 67 -6.30 3.26 23.85
C GLY A 67 -5.35 2.15 24.29
N TRP A 68 -5.93 1.04 24.75
CA TRP A 68 -5.19 -0.13 25.18
C TRP A 68 -5.49 -1.34 24.29
N GLY A 69 -4.53 -2.24 24.18
CA GLY A 69 -4.70 -3.51 23.48
C GLY A 69 -4.60 -3.46 21.96
N GLY A 70 -4.63 -2.28 21.35
CA GLY A 70 -4.57 -2.11 19.89
C GLY A 70 -5.88 -2.43 19.18
N CYS A 71 -5.84 -2.41 17.85
CA CYS A 71 -6.96 -2.82 17.02
C CYS A 71 -7.26 -4.30 17.22
N THR A 72 -8.54 -4.71 17.14
CA THR A 72 -8.98 -6.08 17.45
C THR A 72 -8.35 -7.16 16.58
N TYR A 73 -7.97 -6.82 15.34
CA TYR A 73 -7.34 -7.70 14.35
C TYR A 73 -5.80 -7.69 14.37
N CYS A 74 -5.17 -6.74 15.11
CA CYS A 74 -3.76 -6.41 14.92
C CYS A 74 -2.81 -7.41 15.61
N ASN A 75 -1.96 -8.05 14.79
CA ASN A 75 -0.78 -8.77 15.22
C ASN A 75 0.40 -8.41 14.30
N ASN A 76 1.35 -7.59 14.79
CA ASN A 76 2.47 -7.11 13.97
C ASN A 76 3.46 -8.20 13.52
N GLN A 77 3.43 -9.39 14.13
CA GLN A 77 4.25 -10.52 13.67
C GLN A 77 3.88 -10.98 12.26
N THR A 78 2.66 -10.65 11.78
CA THR A 78 2.19 -11.02 10.44
C THR A 78 2.82 -10.21 9.32
N PHE A 79 3.41 -9.04 9.62
CA PHE A 79 3.91 -8.09 8.62
C PHE A 79 5.43 -7.94 8.60
N SER A 80 6.12 -8.49 9.60
CA SER A 80 7.57 -8.34 9.75
C SER A 80 8.28 -9.57 9.20
N PRO A 81 9.10 -9.44 8.13
CA PRO A 81 10.04 -10.50 7.72
C PRO A 81 10.98 -10.88 8.86
N GLU A 82 11.55 -12.08 8.79
CA GLU A 82 12.46 -12.60 9.83
C GLU A 82 13.67 -11.71 10.12
N TYR A 83 14.11 -10.89 9.17
CA TYR A 83 15.21 -9.96 9.38
C TYR A 83 14.79 -8.66 10.09
N CYS A 84 13.49 -8.35 10.18
CA CYS A 84 12.98 -7.13 10.81
C CYS A 84 12.80 -7.29 12.31
N HIS A 85 13.88 -7.11 13.07
CA HIS A 85 13.87 -7.13 14.54
C HIS A 85 14.28 -5.78 15.11
N THR A 86 13.62 -5.38 16.20
CA THR A 86 13.86 -4.08 16.87
C THR A 86 15.22 -3.95 17.52
N GLU A 87 15.91 -5.08 17.77
CA GLU A 87 17.28 -5.11 18.31
C GLU A 87 18.34 -4.75 17.25
N LYS A 88 17.96 -4.76 15.96
CA LYS A 88 18.83 -4.38 14.84
C LYS A 88 18.64 -2.91 14.48
N SER A 89 19.71 -2.24 14.10
CA SER A 89 19.66 -0.91 13.48
C SER A 89 18.89 -0.93 12.16
N VAL A 90 18.49 0.23 11.67
CA VAL A 90 17.86 0.37 10.35
C VAL A 90 18.80 -0.12 9.25
N THR A 91 20.09 0.20 9.38
CA THR A 91 21.15 -0.22 8.44
C THR A 91 21.26 -1.74 8.37
N GLU A 92 21.33 -2.44 9.51
CA GLU A 92 21.43 -3.90 9.55
C GLU A 92 20.22 -4.59 8.90
N GLN A 93 19.02 -4.07 9.16
CA GLN A 93 17.79 -4.57 8.52
C GLN A 93 17.81 -4.35 7.01
N LEU A 94 18.28 -3.20 6.53
CA LEU A 94 18.46 -2.93 5.11
C LEU A 94 19.48 -3.87 4.47
N GLU A 95 20.64 -4.10 5.11
CA GLU A 95 21.67 -5.03 4.61
C GLU A 95 21.11 -6.45 4.43
N GLU A 96 20.39 -6.96 5.42
CA GLU A 96 19.80 -8.30 5.34
C GLU A 96 18.69 -8.37 4.28
N GLY A 97 17.80 -7.36 4.22
CA GLY A 97 16.76 -7.26 3.23
C GLY A 97 17.32 -7.17 1.81
N VAL A 98 18.33 -6.33 1.59
CA VAL A 98 19.04 -6.22 0.31
C VAL A 98 19.67 -7.55 -0.08
N ARG A 99 20.37 -8.22 0.83
CA ARG A 99 20.97 -9.55 0.59
C ARG A 99 19.93 -10.61 0.22
N PHE A 100 18.73 -10.53 0.81
CA PHE A 100 17.63 -11.44 0.48
C PHE A 100 17.13 -11.24 -0.95
N PHE A 101 16.98 -9.97 -1.42
CA PHE A 101 16.42 -9.66 -2.74
C PHE A 101 17.49 -9.61 -3.86
N SER A 102 18.73 -9.23 -3.58
CA SER A 102 19.81 -9.06 -4.59
C SER A 102 20.17 -10.33 -5.35
N ARG A 103 19.82 -11.50 -4.80
CA ARG A 103 20.01 -12.79 -5.48
C ARG A 103 19.25 -12.90 -6.80
N LYS A 104 18.26 -12.04 -7.03
CA LYS A 104 17.41 -12.08 -8.23
C LYS A 104 17.83 -11.10 -9.33
N TYR A 105 18.41 -9.94 -8.99
CA TYR A 105 18.68 -8.85 -9.94
C TYR A 105 19.88 -8.02 -9.48
N SER A 106 20.86 -7.79 -10.36
CA SER A 106 22.11 -7.07 -10.05
C SER A 106 21.93 -5.55 -9.88
N ASP A 107 20.98 -4.95 -10.61
CA ASP A 107 20.81 -3.48 -10.69
C ASP A 107 19.54 -2.99 -10.00
N MET A 108 19.22 -3.59 -8.85
CA MET A 108 18.05 -3.22 -8.08
C MET A 108 18.35 -2.03 -7.16
N ARG A 109 17.41 -1.08 -7.07
CA ARG A 109 17.39 -0.02 -6.07
C ARG A 109 16.28 -0.28 -5.06
N TYR A 110 16.27 0.45 -3.98
CA TYR A 110 15.44 0.10 -2.83
C TYR A 110 14.64 1.30 -2.34
N LEU A 111 13.43 1.01 -1.83
CA LEU A 111 12.65 1.93 -1.01
C LEU A 111 12.63 1.39 0.40
N ALA A 112 13.07 2.18 1.35
CA ALA A 112 13.04 1.84 2.77
C ALA A 112 11.59 1.94 3.26
N TYR A 113 11.00 0.81 3.65
CA TYR A 113 9.60 0.71 4.02
C TYR A 113 9.42 0.49 5.51
N PHE A 114 9.12 1.54 6.23
CA PHE A 114 8.76 1.53 7.65
C PHE A 114 7.31 1.08 7.79
N GLN A 115 7.06 -0.13 8.26
CA GLN A 115 5.70 -0.68 8.26
C GLN A 115 5.17 -1.21 9.59
N ALA A 116 6.02 -1.56 10.55
CA ALA A 116 5.58 -2.08 11.85
C ALA A 116 5.04 -0.95 12.73
N TYR A 117 3.82 -1.11 13.28
CA TYR A 117 3.17 -0.14 14.18
C TYR A 117 2.89 1.23 13.53
N THR A 118 3.20 2.34 14.24
CA THR A 118 2.90 3.73 13.82
C THR A 118 4.22 4.48 13.65
N ASN A 119 4.72 4.51 12.42
CA ASN A 119 6.09 4.94 12.14
C ASN A 119 6.29 6.46 12.10
N THR A 120 5.30 7.23 12.52
CA THR A 120 5.34 8.68 12.75
C THR A 120 5.07 9.05 14.21
N TYR A 121 5.01 8.04 15.09
CA TYR A 121 4.67 8.22 16.49
C TYR A 121 5.92 8.07 17.37
N ASP A 122 6.72 9.12 17.38
CA ASP A 122 7.90 9.32 18.22
C ASP A 122 8.25 10.83 18.22
N ARG A 123 9.30 11.22 18.94
CA ARG A 123 9.86 12.56 18.88
C ARG A 123 10.43 12.83 17.48
N LEU A 124 10.25 14.03 16.96
CA LEU A 124 10.68 14.41 15.62
C LEU A 124 12.15 14.10 15.35
N ASP A 125 13.05 14.42 16.28
CA ASP A 125 14.48 14.16 16.15
C ASP A 125 14.82 12.66 16.05
N SER A 126 14.04 11.82 16.72
CA SER A 126 14.18 10.35 16.65
C SER A 126 13.70 9.81 15.29
N LEU A 127 12.57 10.31 14.80
CA LEU A 127 12.02 9.96 13.50
C LEU A 127 13.01 10.32 12.39
N ILE A 128 13.47 11.57 12.37
CA ILE A 128 14.40 12.07 11.36
C ILE A 128 15.69 11.24 11.34
N ARG A 129 16.30 10.95 12.51
CA ARG A 129 17.51 10.11 12.55
C ARG A 129 17.31 8.75 11.88
N LYS A 130 16.20 8.06 12.14
CA LYS A 130 15.89 6.74 11.58
C LYS A 130 15.63 6.81 10.08
N TYR A 131 14.98 7.87 9.61
CA TYR A 131 14.74 8.08 8.19
C TYR A 131 16.03 8.43 7.44
N GLU A 132 16.85 9.32 7.98
CA GLU A 132 18.15 9.67 7.38
C GLU A 132 19.13 8.48 7.42
N GLU A 133 19.12 7.65 8.47
CA GLU A 133 19.87 6.40 8.51
C GLU A 133 19.50 5.48 7.34
N ALA A 134 18.19 5.33 7.07
CA ALA A 134 17.74 4.53 5.94
C ALA A 134 18.15 5.14 4.59
N LEU A 135 18.05 6.46 4.44
CA LEU A 135 18.39 7.17 3.20
C LEU A 135 19.90 7.22 2.92
N ALA A 136 20.72 7.12 3.96
CA ALA A 136 22.17 7.05 3.81
C ALA A 136 22.67 5.68 3.30
N TYR A 137 21.81 4.64 3.33
CA TYR A 137 22.18 3.33 2.83
C TYR A 137 22.31 3.32 1.30
N PRO A 138 23.42 2.78 0.75
CA PRO A 138 23.66 2.79 -0.71
C PRO A 138 22.53 2.10 -1.49
N GLY A 139 22.01 2.78 -2.52
CA GLY A 139 20.94 2.26 -3.37
C GLY A 139 19.53 2.48 -2.83
N VAL A 140 19.35 3.17 -1.69
CA VAL A 140 18.02 3.60 -1.22
C VAL A 140 17.63 4.90 -1.93
N GLU A 141 16.54 4.84 -2.69
CA GLU A 141 16.01 5.94 -3.52
C GLU A 141 14.94 6.76 -2.79
N GLY A 142 14.40 6.25 -1.67
CA GLY A 142 13.37 6.94 -0.93
C GLY A 142 12.76 6.15 0.21
N LEU A 143 11.73 6.75 0.80
CA LEU A 143 11.00 6.24 1.96
C LEU A 143 9.55 5.93 1.62
N ILE A 144 9.06 4.85 2.23
CA ILE A 144 7.62 4.61 2.37
C ILE A 144 7.36 4.45 3.87
N VAL A 145 6.44 5.25 4.41
CA VAL A 145 6.16 5.29 5.85
C VAL A 145 4.72 4.87 6.10
N GLY A 146 4.54 3.66 6.63
CA GLY A 146 3.23 3.16 7.07
C GLY A 146 2.87 3.74 8.44
N THR A 147 1.70 4.38 8.55
CA THR A 147 1.31 5.03 9.79
C THR A 147 -0.20 5.11 9.97
N ARG A 148 -0.63 5.63 11.13
CA ARG A 148 -2.00 5.98 11.43
C ARG A 148 -2.29 7.40 10.94
N PRO A 149 -3.50 7.69 10.42
CA PRO A 149 -3.85 9.03 9.96
C PRO A 149 -3.83 10.09 11.08
N ASP A 150 -4.22 9.72 12.29
CA ASP A 150 -4.25 10.57 13.47
C ASP A 150 -2.87 10.81 14.14
N CYS A 151 -1.79 10.30 13.53
CA CYS A 151 -0.43 10.40 14.04
C CYS A 151 0.52 11.08 13.04
N MET A 152 0.05 12.08 12.32
CA MET A 152 0.88 12.88 11.41
C MET A 152 0.95 14.33 11.89
N PRO A 153 1.94 14.67 12.74
CA PRO A 153 2.16 16.04 13.19
C PRO A 153 2.69 16.92 12.06
N GLU A 154 2.43 18.22 12.15
CA GLU A 154 2.71 19.15 11.04
C GLU A 154 4.21 19.36 10.81
N ASP A 155 4.99 19.43 11.86
CA ASP A 155 6.46 19.57 11.80
C ASP A 155 7.14 18.37 11.08
N LEU A 156 6.65 17.14 11.32
CA LEU A 156 7.11 15.97 10.59
C LEU A 156 6.66 16.02 9.13
N LEU A 157 5.43 16.44 8.89
CA LEU A 157 4.90 16.54 7.52
C LEU A 157 5.67 17.60 6.70
N ASP A 158 6.10 18.69 7.32
CA ASP A 158 6.97 19.70 6.70
C ASP A 158 8.33 19.14 6.34
N TYR A 159 8.98 18.40 7.26
CA TYR A 159 10.23 17.70 6.98
C TYR A 159 10.09 16.72 5.80
N LEU A 160 9.02 15.92 5.79
CA LEU A 160 8.78 14.94 4.73
C LEU A 160 8.48 15.62 3.37
N ALA A 161 7.83 16.78 3.40
CA ALA A 161 7.59 17.59 2.20
C ALA A 161 8.91 18.12 1.61
N GLU A 162 9.79 18.66 2.45
CA GLU A 162 11.12 19.08 2.02
C GLU A 162 11.95 17.89 1.48
N LEU A 163 11.90 16.75 2.17
CA LEU A 163 12.55 15.53 1.72
C LEU A 163 12.04 15.06 0.36
N SER A 164 10.74 15.20 0.09
CA SER A 164 10.09 14.77 -1.16
C SER A 164 10.57 15.53 -2.40
N LEU A 165 11.20 16.71 -2.24
CA LEU A 165 11.80 17.47 -3.35
C LEU A 165 13.06 16.79 -3.92
N ARG A 166 13.70 15.88 -3.17
CA ARG A 166 14.98 15.25 -3.53
C ARG A 166 14.98 13.74 -3.49
N LYS A 167 13.98 13.12 -2.85
CA LYS A 167 13.84 11.68 -2.68
C LYS A 167 12.40 11.25 -2.91
N PHE A 168 12.19 10.00 -3.29
CA PHE A 168 10.83 9.46 -3.32
C PHE A 168 10.30 9.34 -1.89
N VAL A 169 9.17 9.96 -1.59
CA VAL A 169 8.48 9.87 -0.30
C VAL A 169 7.02 9.49 -0.52
N MET A 170 6.58 8.47 0.18
CA MET A 170 5.18 8.05 0.21
C MET A 170 4.75 7.79 1.66
N ILE A 171 3.59 8.32 2.04
CA ILE A 171 2.96 8.02 3.32
C ILE A 171 1.80 7.07 3.07
N GLU A 172 1.82 5.91 3.71
CA GLU A 172 0.77 4.90 3.63
C GLU A 172 -0.06 4.92 4.91
N TYR A 173 -1.29 5.39 4.79
CA TYR A 173 -2.22 5.47 5.90
C TYR A 173 -3.04 4.19 6.04
N GLY A 174 -3.01 3.60 7.22
CA GLY A 174 -3.94 2.52 7.59
C GLY A 174 -5.31 3.10 7.92
N LEU A 175 -6.19 3.20 6.95
CA LEU A 175 -7.59 3.60 7.16
C LEU A 175 -8.40 2.45 7.75
N GLU A 176 -8.26 1.30 7.14
CA GLU A 176 -8.91 0.01 7.39
C GLU A 176 -10.38 -0.03 6.98
N SER A 177 -11.15 1.04 7.26
CA SER A 177 -12.53 1.28 6.83
C SER A 177 -12.77 2.78 6.63
N THR A 178 -13.81 3.15 5.88
CA THR A 178 -14.31 4.54 5.80
C THR A 178 -15.58 4.75 6.63
N LEU A 179 -15.97 3.77 7.43
CA LEU A 179 -17.18 3.80 8.26
C LEU A 179 -16.79 3.90 9.74
N ASP A 180 -17.17 4.99 10.40
CA ASP A 180 -16.87 5.17 11.82
C ASP A 180 -17.46 4.07 12.71
N LYS A 181 -18.64 3.53 12.38
CA LYS A 181 -19.23 2.36 13.08
C LYS A 181 -18.25 1.16 13.09
N THR A 182 -17.60 0.91 11.95
CA THR A 182 -16.61 -0.16 11.80
C THR A 182 -15.32 0.16 12.53
N LEU A 183 -14.82 1.40 12.41
CA LEU A 183 -13.61 1.85 13.10
C LEU A 183 -13.75 1.72 14.63
N VAL A 184 -14.91 2.06 15.17
CA VAL A 184 -15.24 1.81 16.59
C VAL A 184 -15.25 0.32 16.89
N ARG A 185 -15.94 -0.50 16.08
CA ARG A 185 -16.07 -1.96 16.27
C ARG A 185 -14.72 -2.66 16.33
N ILE A 186 -13.78 -2.24 15.50
CA ILE A 186 -12.43 -2.84 15.45
C ILE A 186 -11.43 -2.14 16.39
N ASN A 187 -11.87 -1.25 17.26
CA ASN A 187 -11.04 -0.47 18.19
C ASN A 187 -9.90 0.26 17.44
N ARG A 188 -10.21 0.94 16.32
CA ARG A 188 -9.19 1.62 15.51
C ARG A 188 -8.67 2.90 16.17
N GLY A 189 -9.51 3.61 16.91
CA GLY A 189 -9.15 4.77 17.72
C GLY A 189 -8.89 6.06 16.93
N HIS A 190 -9.34 6.14 15.69
CA HIS A 190 -9.47 7.35 14.89
C HIS A 190 -10.75 7.29 14.07
N THR A 191 -11.17 8.44 13.53
CA THR A 191 -12.37 8.60 12.68
C THR A 191 -12.01 8.61 11.20
N HIS A 192 -13.05 8.49 10.35
CA HIS A 192 -12.88 8.69 8.91
C HIS A 192 -12.48 10.15 8.58
N GLU A 193 -13.01 11.14 9.29
CA GLU A 193 -12.66 12.55 9.11
C GLU A 193 -11.16 12.79 9.38
N GLU A 194 -10.58 12.21 10.43
CA GLU A 194 -9.14 12.26 10.70
C GLU A 194 -8.33 11.64 9.56
N SER A 195 -8.83 10.54 8.95
CA SER A 195 -8.20 9.89 7.80
C SER A 195 -8.22 10.79 6.56
N GLU A 196 -9.36 11.38 6.25
CA GLU A 196 -9.52 12.33 5.14
C GLU A 196 -8.62 13.54 5.30
N SER A 197 -8.61 14.14 6.49
CA SER A 197 -7.77 15.29 6.83
C SER A 197 -6.28 14.99 6.62
N ALA A 198 -5.79 13.85 7.13
CA ALA A 198 -4.39 13.45 6.98
C ALA A 198 -4.00 13.27 5.51
N ILE A 199 -4.84 12.60 4.72
CA ILE A 199 -4.63 12.38 3.28
C ILE A 199 -4.55 13.73 2.54
N ARG A 200 -5.52 14.63 2.77
CA ARG A 200 -5.57 15.93 2.10
C ARG A 200 -4.38 16.81 2.46
N ARG A 201 -3.99 16.88 3.74
CA ARG A 201 -2.81 17.64 4.18
C ARG A 201 -1.52 17.12 3.52
N THR A 202 -1.35 15.80 3.50
CA THR A 202 -0.17 15.15 2.91
C THR A 202 -0.10 15.39 1.40
N ALA A 203 -1.20 15.18 0.68
CA ALA A 203 -1.26 15.42 -0.75
C ALA A 203 -1.08 16.90 -1.12
N ALA A 204 -1.59 17.83 -0.32
CA ALA A 204 -1.41 19.27 -0.51
C ALA A 204 0.08 19.70 -0.43
N LYS A 205 0.92 18.95 0.27
CA LYS A 205 2.38 19.15 0.32
C LYS A 205 3.13 18.42 -0.81
N GLY A 206 2.43 17.83 -1.78
CA GLY A 206 3.03 17.14 -2.92
C GLY A 206 3.61 15.74 -2.62
N ILE A 207 3.32 15.19 -1.44
CA ILE A 207 3.79 13.86 -1.03
C ILE A 207 2.80 12.80 -1.55
N TYR A 208 3.33 11.68 -2.08
CA TYR A 208 2.50 10.54 -2.46
C TYR A 208 1.78 9.95 -1.25
N THR A 209 0.48 9.70 -1.41
CA THR A 209 -0.35 9.12 -0.36
C THR A 209 -0.84 7.73 -0.73
N GLY A 210 -0.68 6.78 0.17
CA GLY A 210 -1.24 5.44 0.07
C GLY A 210 -2.35 5.24 1.11
N ALA A 211 -3.31 4.40 0.79
CA ALA A 211 -4.36 3.98 1.71
C ALA A 211 -4.39 2.45 1.84
N HIS A 212 -4.64 1.96 3.05
CA HIS A 212 -4.89 0.55 3.31
C HIS A 212 -6.34 0.36 3.73
N LEU A 213 -7.01 -0.64 3.17
CA LEU A 213 -8.34 -1.09 3.57
C LEU A 213 -8.35 -2.59 3.85
N ILE A 214 -9.17 -2.99 4.83
CA ILE A 214 -9.51 -4.39 5.09
C ILE A 214 -10.95 -4.61 4.62
N LEU A 215 -11.15 -5.47 3.63
CA LEU A 215 -12.47 -5.82 3.12
C LEU A 215 -13.02 -7.02 3.87
N GLY A 216 -14.27 -6.92 4.31
CA GLY A 216 -14.98 -7.96 5.07
C GLY A 216 -14.85 -7.81 6.57
N LEU A 217 -14.61 -6.61 7.10
CA LEU A 217 -14.64 -6.35 8.53
C LEU A 217 -16.04 -6.65 9.13
N PRO A 218 -16.11 -7.10 10.39
CA PRO A 218 -17.40 -7.42 11.03
C PRO A 218 -18.36 -6.23 11.00
N GLY A 219 -19.62 -6.50 10.62
CA GLY A 219 -20.68 -5.50 10.51
C GLY A 219 -20.70 -4.71 9.21
N GLU A 220 -19.81 -4.99 8.25
CA GLU A 220 -19.85 -4.41 6.90
C GLU A 220 -20.61 -5.32 5.93
N SER A 221 -21.61 -4.77 5.28
CA SER A 221 -22.28 -5.40 4.14
C SER A 221 -21.43 -5.30 2.87
N ARG A 222 -21.78 -6.06 1.82
CA ARG A 222 -21.16 -5.91 0.50
C ARG A 222 -21.29 -4.47 -0.03
N ASP A 223 -22.43 -3.82 0.19
CA ASP A 223 -22.67 -2.45 -0.28
C ASP A 223 -21.80 -1.45 0.51
N ASP A 224 -21.63 -1.63 1.83
CA ASP A 224 -20.68 -0.87 2.64
C ASP A 224 -19.26 -0.97 2.05
N ILE A 225 -18.81 -2.19 1.70
CA ILE A 225 -17.47 -2.41 1.12
C ILE A 225 -17.33 -1.70 -0.24
N LEU A 226 -18.33 -1.80 -1.11
CA LEU A 226 -18.29 -1.13 -2.42
C LEU A 226 -18.34 0.40 -2.28
N HIS A 227 -19.05 0.92 -1.28
CA HIS A 227 -19.08 2.34 -0.96
C HIS A 227 -17.70 2.90 -0.58
N HIS A 228 -16.81 2.11 0.01
CA HIS A 228 -15.44 2.55 0.26
C HIS A 228 -14.73 2.97 -1.02
N ALA A 229 -14.97 2.30 -2.16
CA ALA A 229 -14.39 2.69 -3.43
C ALA A 229 -14.86 4.08 -3.87
N ASP A 230 -16.15 4.39 -3.71
CA ASP A 230 -16.73 5.69 -4.06
C ASP A 230 -16.15 6.81 -3.15
N VAL A 231 -16.00 6.54 -1.86
CA VAL A 231 -15.40 7.50 -0.89
C VAL A 231 -13.93 7.76 -1.22
N LEU A 232 -13.13 6.70 -1.37
CA LEU A 232 -11.70 6.82 -1.66
C LEU A 232 -11.42 7.50 -3.00
N SER A 233 -12.29 7.33 -3.99
CA SER A 233 -12.16 7.93 -5.31
C SER A 233 -12.23 9.46 -5.30
N ARG A 234 -12.74 10.06 -4.23
CA ARG A 234 -12.84 11.52 -4.01
C ARG A 234 -11.66 12.08 -3.21
N LEU A 235 -10.77 11.21 -2.72
CA LEU A 235 -9.60 11.60 -1.97
C LEU A 235 -8.36 11.62 -2.87
N PRO A 236 -7.40 12.51 -2.60
CA PRO A 236 -6.16 12.61 -3.38
C PRO A 236 -5.17 11.50 -2.99
N ILE A 237 -5.60 10.23 -3.07
CA ILE A 237 -4.73 9.07 -2.83
C ILE A 237 -4.03 8.64 -4.13
N THR A 238 -2.76 8.28 -3.99
CA THR A 238 -1.93 7.77 -5.08
C THR A 238 -2.06 6.26 -5.21
N THR A 239 -1.96 5.53 -4.09
CA THR A 239 -1.97 4.06 -4.08
C THR A 239 -3.00 3.51 -3.11
N LEU A 240 -3.53 2.33 -3.44
CA LEU A 240 -4.46 1.60 -2.59
C LEU A 240 -4.00 0.16 -2.41
N LYS A 241 -3.94 -0.28 -1.14
CA LYS A 241 -3.76 -1.68 -0.76
C LYS A 241 -5.06 -2.24 -0.22
N LEU A 242 -5.54 -3.28 -0.85
CA LEU A 242 -6.66 -4.06 -0.33
C LEU A 242 -6.13 -5.28 0.43
N HIS A 243 -6.74 -5.56 1.55
CA HIS A 243 -6.52 -6.73 2.36
C HIS A 243 -7.86 -7.43 2.58
N GLN A 244 -7.92 -8.75 2.36
CA GLN A 244 -9.04 -9.52 2.90
C GLN A 244 -8.96 -9.54 4.42
N LEU A 245 -10.10 -9.60 5.09
CA LEU A 245 -10.09 -9.89 6.52
C LEU A 245 -9.37 -11.21 6.76
N GLN A 246 -8.41 -11.21 7.68
CA GLN A 246 -7.71 -12.40 8.17
C GLN A 246 -7.90 -12.50 9.69
N LEU A 247 -8.35 -13.65 10.14
CA LEU A 247 -8.40 -13.98 11.55
C LEU A 247 -7.04 -14.54 11.98
N ILE A 248 -6.34 -13.78 12.80
CA ILE A 248 -4.96 -14.06 13.22
C ILE A 248 -4.93 -14.51 14.67
N ARG A 249 -4.17 -15.57 14.96
CA ARG A 249 -3.98 -16.07 16.33
C ARG A 249 -3.48 -14.96 17.25
N ASN A 250 -3.85 -15.07 18.51
CA ASN A 250 -3.47 -14.13 19.56
C ASN A 250 -4.03 -12.70 19.39
N THR A 251 -5.07 -12.53 18.56
CA THR A 251 -5.83 -11.27 18.45
C THR A 251 -7.15 -11.36 19.21
N ARG A 252 -7.68 -10.18 19.57
CA ARG A 252 -9.02 -10.10 20.18
C ARG A 252 -10.09 -10.59 19.20
N MET A 253 -9.97 -10.22 17.93
CA MET A 253 -10.90 -10.64 16.88
C MET A 253 -10.96 -12.17 16.70
N ALA A 254 -9.83 -12.87 16.86
CA ALA A 254 -9.81 -14.34 16.84
C ALA A 254 -10.56 -14.97 18.01
N LYS A 255 -10.59 -14.31 19.17
CA LYS A 255 -11.40 -14.76 20.34
C LYS A 255 -12.88 -14.52 20.07
N GLU A 256 -13.24 -13.33 19.58
CA GLU A 256 -14.61 -12.96 19.20
C GLU A 256 -15.17 -13.94 18.16
N PHE A 257 -14.40 -14.29 17.13
CA PHE A 257 -14.79 -15.28 16.14
C PHE A 257 -15.04 -16.67 16.75
N LYS A 258 -14.25 -17.07 17.74
CA LYS A 258 -14.45 -18.36 18.43
C LYS A 258 -15.73 -18.36 19.27
N GLU A 259 -16.10 -17.22 19.84
CA GLU A 259 -17.28 -17.02 20.67
C GLU A 259 -18.57 -16.95 19.83
N ASP A 260 -18.52 -16.15 18.75
CA ASP A 260 -19.62 -15.99 17.80
C ASP A 260 -19.10 -15.90 16.34
N PRO A 261 -18.98 -17.03 15.63
CA PRO A 261 -18.59 -17.03 14.23
C PRO A 261 -19.59 -16.35 13.29
N SER A 262 -20.86 -16.20 13.69
CA SER A 262 -21.92 -15.65 12.84
C SER A 262 -21.77 -14.14 12.59
N ASP A 263 -21.01 -13.43 13.43
CA ASP A 263 -20.67 -11.98 13.24
C ASP A 263 -19.65 -11.77 12.12
N PHE A 264 -19.12 -12.83 11.50
CA PHE A 264 -18.04 -12.77 10.53
C PHE A 264 -18.42 -13.39 9.20
N HIS A 265 -18.37 -12.59 8.14
CA HIS A 265 -18.48 -13.10 6.77
C HIS A 265 -17.08 -13.30 6.17
N LEU A 266 -16.59 -14.54 6.20
CA LEU A 266 -15.31 -14.90 5.61
C LEU A 266 -15.52 -15.34 4.16
N TYR A 267 -15.11 -14.50 3.21
CA TYR A 267 -15.20 -14.76 1.79
C TYR A 267 -14.37 -15.98 1.37
N THR A 268 -14.88 -16.80 0.47
CA THR A 268 -14.07 -17.72 -0.33
C THR A 268 -13.19 -16.94 -1.29
N ALA A 269 -12.16 -17.57 -1.87
CA ALA A 269 -11.30 -16.91 -2.84
C ALA A 269 -12.07 -16.39 -4.06
N ASP A 270 -13.03 -17.16 -4.57
CA ASP A 270 -13.80 -16.80 -5.75
C ASP A 270 -14.79 -15.64 -5.46
N GLU A 271 -15.47 -15.67 -4.31
CA GLU A 271 -16.31 -14.55 -3.86
C GLU A 271 -15.53 -13.27 -3.67
N TYR A 272 -14.31 -13.38 -3.10
CA TYR A 272 -13.44 -12.21 -2.91
C TYR A 272 -12.88 -11.67 -4.24
N ILE A 273 -12.64 -12.53 -5.23
CA ILE A 273 -12.29 -12.11 -6.60
C ILE A 273 -13.41 -11.26 -7.20
N GLU A 274 -14.67 -11.71 -7.11
CA GLU A 274 -15.81 -10.92 -7.59
C GLU A 274 -15.95 -9.59 -6.84
N LEU A 275 -15.77 -9.61 -5.52
CA LEU A 275 -15.84 -8.40 -4.68
C LEU A 275 -14.78 -7.37 -5.08
N VAL A 276 -13.51 -7.76 -5.23
CA VAL A 276 -12.44 -6.81 -5.59
C VAL A 276 -12.58 -6.28 -7.02
N ILE A 277 -13.16 -7.07 -7.93
CA ILE A 277 -13.45 -6.59 -9.29
C ILE A 277 -14.57 -5.56 -9.26
N ASP A 278 -15.68 -5.81 -8.56
CA ASP A 278 -16.77 -4.84 -8.41
C ASP A 278 -16.28 -3.56 -7.69
N PHE A 279 -15.35 -3.71 -6.74
CA PHE A 279 -14.72 -2.59 -6.06
C PHE A 279 -13.90 -1.71 -7.02
N ILE A 280 -13.00 -2.31 -7.83
CA ILE A 280 -12.17 -1.53 -8.76
C ILE A 280 -12.96 -0.94 -9.92
N GLU A 281 -14.09 -1.52 -10.30
CA GLU A 281 -14.99 -0.91 -11.30
C GLU A 281 -15.51 0.47 -10.85
N ARG A 282 -15.66 0.70 -9.54
CA ARG A 282 -16.07 1.98 -8.92
C ARG A 282 -14.91 2.91 -8.63
N LEU A 283 -13.69 2.34 -8.51
CA LEU A 283 -12.51 3.08 -8.09
C LEU A 283 -12.03 4.03 -9.20
N ASN A 284 -11.69 5.27 -8.82
CA ASN A 284 -11.07 6.23 -9.73
C ASN A 284 -9.88 5.60 -10.49
N PRO A 285 -9.84 5.65 -11.83
CA PRO A 285 -8.81 4.99 -12.63
C PRO A 285 -7.39 5.57 -12.44
N SER A 286 -7.25 6.74 -11.83
CA SER A 286 -5.95 7.32 -11.48
C SER A 286 -5.31 6.70 -10.22
N ILE A 287 -6.09 6.00 -9.40
CA ILE A 287 -5.60 5.36 -8.19
C ILE A 287 -4.89 4.05 -8.53
N VAL A 288 -3.66 3.94 -8.10
CA VAL A 288 -2.82 2.75 -8.31
C VAL A 288 -3.24 1.63 -7.36
N VAL A 289 -3.59 0.48 -7.89
CA VAL A 289 -3.85 -0.71 -7.07
C VAL A 289 -2.51 -1.42 -6.80
N GLU A 290 -2.08 -1.39 -5.55
CA GLU A 290 -0.80 -2.00 -5.16
C GLU A 290 -0.93 -3.50 -4.94
N ARG A 291 -2.00 -3.94 -4.29
CA ARG A 291 -2.33 -5.35 -4.09
C ARG A 291 -3.80 -5.55 -3.76
N PHE A 292 -4.30 -6.76 -3.98
CA PHE A 292 -5.67 -7.15 -3.67
C PHE A 292 -5.80 -7.94 -2.37
N VAL A 293 -4.72 -8.59 -1.92
CA VAL A 293 -4.73 -9.50 -0.77
C VAL A 293 -3.47 -9.32 0.08
N SER A 294 -3.56 -9.71 1.33
CA SER A 294 -2.43 -9.86 2.25
C SER A 294 -2.15 -11.33 2.50
N GLN A 295 -0.90 -11.64 2.83
CA GLN A 295 -0.49 -12.97 3.29
C GLN A 295 0.04 -12.87 4.72
N SER A 296 -0.36 -13.82 5.54
CA SER A 296 0.17 -14.01 6.90
C SER A 296 0.86 -15.35 7.02
N PRO A 297 1.81 -15.50 7.94
CA PRO A 297 2.41 -16.80 8.25
C PRO A 297 1.33 -17.84 8.56
N LYS A 298 1.46 -19.06 8.04
CA LYS A 298 0.46 -20.12 8.18
C LYS A 298 0.19 -20.49 9.62
N GLU A 299 1.21 -20.46 10.45
CA GLU A 299 1.14 -20.74 11.89
C GLU A 299 0.32 -19.71 12.66
N LEU A 300 0.18 -18.49 12.14
CA LEU A 300 -0.62 -17.43 12.74
C LEU A 300 -2.02 -17.31 12.14
N LEU A 301 -2.22 -17.75 10.90
CA LEU A 301 -3.50 -17.65 10.22
C LEU A 301 -4.50 -18.68 10.75
N ILE A 302 -5.71 -18.21 11.11
CA ILE A 302 -6.85 -19.07 11.46
C ILE A 302 -7.75 -19.25 10.23
N ALA A 303 -8.18 -18.14 9.61
CA ALA A 303 -9.08 -18.11 8.46
C ALA A 303 -9.07 -16.71 7.77
N PRO A 304 -9.45 -16.63 6.49
CA PRO A 304 -9.56 -17.73 5.55
C PRO A 304 -8.18 -18.19 5.06
N ASP A 305 -7.97 -19.48 4.91
CA ASP A 305 -6.82 -20.04 4.21
C ASP A 305 -7.26 -20.52 2.82
N TRP A 306 -6.92 -19.75 1.80
CA TRP A 306 -7.24 -20.10 0.41
C TRP A 306 -6.17 -20.96 -0.27
N GLY A 307 -5.05 -21.20 0.41
CA GLY A 307 -3.91 -21.92 -0.17
C GLY A 307 -3.22 -21.20 -1.35
N LEU A 308 -3.57 -19.94 -1.61
CA LEU A 308 -3.08 -19.16 -2.74
C LEU A 308 -2.01 -18.15 -2.30
N LYS A 309 -0.94 -18.03 -3.09
CA LYS A 309 0.02 -16.91 -2.97
C LYS A 309 -0.53 -15.65 -3.61
N ASN A 310 -0.03 -14.48 -3.23
CA ASN A 310 -0.49 -13.19 -3.76
C ASN A 310 -0.45 -13.13 -5.29
N PHE A 311 0.58 -13.65 -5.94
CA PHE A 311 0.69 -13.64 -7.39
C PHE A 311 -0.32 -14.58 -8.07
N GLU A 312 -0.65 -15.72 -7.44
CA GLU A 312 -1.64 -16.67 -7.95
C GLU A 312 -3.04 -16.08 -7.84
N PHE A 313 -3.34 -15.43 -6.70
CA PHE A 313 -4.59 -14.70 -6.54
C PHE A 313 -4.73 -13.58 -7.57
N THR A 314 -3.69 -12.75 -7.75
CA THR A 314 -3.66 -11.67 -8.73
C THR A 314 -3.85 -12.19 -10.16
N ALA A 315 -3.27 -13.35 -10.50
CA ALA A 315 -3.47 -13.98 -11.81
C ALA A 315 -4.93 -14.38 -12.03
N LYS A 316 -5.61 -14.94 -11.00
CA LYS A 316 -7.04 -15.25 -11.06
C LYS A 316 -7.90 -13.98 -11.24
N VAL A 317 -7.61 -12.91 -10.49
CA VAL A 317 -8.28 -11.60 -10.66
C VAL A 317 -8.11 -11.09 -12.08
N ASN A 318 -6.90 -11.08 -12.64
CA ASN A 318 -6.65 -10.63 -14.01
C ASN A 318 -7.45 -11.44 -15.03
N LYS A 319 -7.43 -12.78 -14.91
CA LYS A 319 -8.22 -13.67 -15.77
C LYS A 319 -9.71 -13.32 -15.69
N ARG A 320 -10.22 -13.15 -14.47
CA ARG A 320 -11.65 -12.87 -14.26
C ARG A 320 -12.08 -11.49 -14.77
N ILE A 321 -11.21 -10.48 -14.65
CA ILE A 321 -11.42 -9.15 -15.27
C ILE A 321 -11.52 -9.27 -16.80
N GLU A 322 -10.65 -10.08 -17.43
CA GLU A 322 -10.72 -10.36 -18.89
C GLU A 322 -12.02 -11.07 -19.26
N GLU A 323 -12.42 -12.10 -18.52
CA GLU A 323 -13.68 -12.85 -18.74
C GLU A 323 -14.92 -11.96 -18.61
N ARG A 324 -14.93 -11.03 -17.66
CA ARG A 324 -16.02 -10.07 -17.46
C ARG A 324 -15.97 -8.89 -18.45
N ASP A 325 -14.94 -8.81 -19.26
CA ASP A 325 -14.66 -7.68 -20.16
C ASP A 325 -14.80 -6.32 -19.46
N THR A 326 -14.21 -6.21 -18.27
CA THR A 326 -14.32 -5.03 -17.41
C THR A 326 -12.97 -4.39 -17.13
N ARG A 327 -12.98 -3.25 -16.43
CA ARG A 327 -11.77 -2.49 -16.06
C ARG A 327 -12.03 -1.60 -14.85
N GLN A 328 -10.94 -1.15 -14.24
CA GLN A 328 -10.98 -0.11 -13.20
C GLN A 328 -11.68 1.15 -13.72
N GLY A 329 -12.54 1.72 -12.89
CA GLY A 329 -13.23 2.96 -13.17
C GLY A 329 -14.38 2.85 -14.17
N ARG A 330 -14.80 1.65 -14.56
CA ARG A 330 -15.94 1.49 -15.48
C ARG A 330 -17.23 2.12 -14.95
N LEU A 331 -17.41 2.10 -13.62
CA LEU A 331 -18.58 2.65 -12.93
C LEU A 331 -18.26 3.94 -12.14
N PHE A 332 -17.01 4.41 -12.21
CA PHE A 332 -16.60 5.64 -11.54
C PHE A 332 -17.32 6.84 -12.13
N GLN A 333 -17.91 7.68 -11.26
CA GLN A 333 -18.55 8.94 -11.62
C GLN A 333 -17.79 10.08 -10.95
N VAL A 334 -17.45 11.10 -11.74
CA VAL A 334 -16.74 12.31 -11.29
C VAL A 334 -17.65 13.18 -10.41
#